data_ae3da5337c60b00a03f93b9eff577927
#
_entry.id   ae3da5337c60b00a03f93b9eff577927
#
_cell.length_a   1.000
_cell.length_b   1.000
_cell.length_c   1.000
_cell.angle_alpha   90.00
_cell.angle_beta   90.00
_cell.angle_gamma   90.00
#
_symmetry.space_group_name_H-M   'P 1'
#
loop_
_entity.id
_entity.type
_entity.pdbx_description
1 polymer ?
#
loop_
_entity_poly.entity_id
_entity_poly.type
_entity_poly.pdbx_seq_one_letter_code
_entity_poly.pdbx_strand_id
1 'polypeptide(L)'
;MKIDLDLHIHSSFSPDSLVSPGEIIRIAKTRGLDGVAIADHNTVRGGITGLDLNPDPDFIVIPGAEYSTEYGHVVGLFLSEEIDVKGRKPQGHTLSPTLPFEDVVNAIHAQGGIAVLAHPFQSREWLPAHVFNGAVKVDAIEGFNSRAGTRAYPNANSLASRCSSEYGIPALGGSDAHLSWEIGRAYTRIDLGGVSEGDVCLRDSHSLVKEAILAGRVECAGKQTHRAVVPLTELVKAYKRKTYHRMPYFVLKLIVAMLGSVGLRIENAQRERANAKNPPQQQ
;
A
#
# COMPACT_ATOMS: atom_id res chain seq x y z
N MET A 1 4.96 -9.90 21.76
CA MET A 1 4.36 -10.62 20.60
C MET A 1 4.61 -9.81 19.33
N LYS A 2 4.96 -10.49 18.22
CA LYS A 2 5.07 -9.83 16.91
C LYS A 2 3.94 -10.30 16.00
N ILE A 3 3.37 -9.38 15.24
CA ILE A 3 2.29 -9.64 14.29
C ILE A 3 2.63 -9.07 12.91
N ASP A 4 2.15 -9.71 11.86
CA ASP A 4 2.38 -9.32 10.47
C ASP A 4 1.07 -8.79 9.84
N LEU A 5 1.02 -7.49 9.51
CA LEU A 5 -0.15 -6.83 8.95
C LEU A 5 0.15 -6.27 7.56
N ASP A 6 -0.70 -6.56 6.57
CA ASP A 6 -0.67 -5.84 5.29
C ASP A 6 -1.50 -4.55 5.43
N LEU A 7 -0.81 -3.42 5.50
CA LEU A 7 -1.41 -2.13 5.88
C LEU A 7 -1.93 -1.30 4.68
N HIS A 8 -1.94 -1.88 3.47
CA HIS A 8 -2.46 -1.18 2.29
C HIS A 8 -3.07 -2.17 1.27
N ILE A 9 -4.40 -2.33 1.31
CA ILE A 9 -5.13 -3.21 0.41
C ILE A 9 -6.39 -2.49 -0.09
N HIS A 10 -6.69 -2.64 -1.40
CA HIS A 10 -7.92 -2.11 -2.02
C HIS A 10 -8.97 -3.19 -2.19
N SER A 11 -10.19 -2.88 -1.79
CA SER A 11 -11.35 -3.77 -1.92
C SER A 11 -12.22 -3.41 -3.13
N SER A 12 -13.33 -4.14 -3.28
CA SER A 12 -14.35 -3.86 -4.30
C SER A 12 -15.06 -2.51 -4.13
N PHE A 13 -14.84 -1.78 -3.04
CA PHE A 13 -15.29 -0.40 -2.88
C PHE A 13 -14.38 0.60 -3.62
N SER A 14 -13.15 0.22 -3.93
CA SER A 14 -12.24 0.99 -4.79
C SER A 14 -12.60 0.85 -6.28
N PRO A 15 -12.35 1.86 -7.12
CA PRO A 15 -12.70 1.82 -8.54
C PRO A 15 -11.89 0.80 -9.37
N ASP A 16 -10.81 0.25 -8.84
CA ASP A 16 -9.79 -0.54 -9.53
C ASP A 16 -9.51 -1.91 -8.90
N SER A 17 -10.33 -2.32 -7.91
CA SER A 17 -10.31 -3.66 -7.34
C SER A 17 -11.69 -4.33 -7.44
N LEU A 18 -11.72 -5.66 -7.51
CA LEU A 18 -12.93 -6.50 -7.49
C LEU A 18 -12.97 -7.41 -6.25
N VAL A 19 -11.94 -7.40 -5.42
CA VAL A 19 -11.81 -8.30 -4.27
C VAL A 19 -12.71 -7.79 -3.14
N SER A 20 -13.65 -8.60 -2.69
CA SER A 20 -14.53 -8.21 -1.58
C SER A 20 -13.77 -8.16 -0.24
N PRO A 21 -14.21 -7.33 0.75
CA PRO A 21 -13.58 -7.29 2.07
C PRO A 21 -13.49 -8.67 2.75
N GLY A 22 -14.52 -9.48 2.67
CA GLY A 22 -14.50 -10.84 3.22
C GLY A 22 -13.50 -11.77 2.50
N GLU A 23 -13.32 -11.61 1.20
CA GLU A 23 -12.32 -12.35 0.45
C GLU A 23 -10.90 -11.90 0.80
N ILE A 24 -10.68 -10.60 1.03
CA ILE A 24 -9.40 -10.06 1.51
C ILE A 24 -9.01 -10.73 2.84
N ILE A 25 -9.92 -10.75 3.82
CA ILE A 25 -9.70 -11.38 5.13
C ILE A 25 -9.34 -12.85 4.97
N ARG A 26 -10.15 -13.59 4.20
CA ARG A 26 -9.92 -15.03 3.96
C ARG A 26 -8.54 -15.30 3.33
N ILE A 27 -8.15 -14.52 2.33
CA ILE A 27 -6.86 -14.68 1.65
C ILE A 27 -5.71 -14.31 2.59
N ALA A 28 -5.81 -13.21 3.32
CA ALA A 28 -4.79 -12.77 4.26
C ALA A 28 -4.50 -13.84 5.31
N LYS A 29 -5.54 -14.44 5.90
CA LYS A 29 -5.41 -15.57 6.83
C LYS A 29 -4.72 -16.77 6.21
N THR A 30 -5.08 -17.15 4.98
CA THR A 30 -4.43 -18.30 4.29
C THR A 30 -2.95 -18.04 3.98
N ARG A 31 -2.51 -16.78 4.04
CA ARG A 31 -1.10 -16.37 3.85
C ARG A 31 -0.36 -16.16 5.15
N GLY A 32 -0.99 -16.44 6.29
CA GLY A 32 -0.38 -16.34 7.61
C GLY A 32 -0.21 -14.90 8.10
N LEU A 33 -1.01 -13.96 7.60
CA LEU A 33 -1.10 -12.62 8.17
C LEU A 33 -2.01 -12.63 9.40
N ASP A 34 -1.67 -11.80 10.38
CA ASP A 34 -2.44 -11.57 11.60
C ASP A 34 -3.49 -10.47 11.41
N GLY A 35 -3.44 -9.74 10.31
CA GLY A 35 -4.44 -8.72 9.98
C GLY A 35 -4.17 -7.95 8.71
N VAL A 36 -5.09 -7.02 8.42
CA VAL A 36 -5.06 -6.19 7.22
C VAL A 36 -5.59 -4.78 7.51
N ALA A 37 -5.10 -3.78 6.77
CA ALA A 37 -5.80 -2.51 6.58
C ALA A 37 -6.43 -2.47 5.18
N ILE A 38 -7.73 -2.23 5.11
CA ILE A 38 -8.43 -2.01 3.85
C ILE A 38 -8.54 -0.50 3.63
N ALA A 39 -7.82 0.00 2.63
CA ALA A 39 -7.60 1.42 2.37
C ALA A 39 -8.05 1.79 0.94
N ASP A 40 -9.34 1.75 0.69
CA ASP A 40 -9.93 2.06 -0.60
C ASP A 40 -9.74 3.52 -1.01
N HIS A 41 -9.66 3.80 -2.31
CA HIS A 41 -9.56 5.16 -2.82
C HIS A 41 -10.76 6.03 -2.43
N ASN A 42 -10.49 7.06 -1.61
CA ASN A 42 -11.43 8.08 -1.16
C ASN A 42 -12.67 7.53 -0.43
N THR A 43 -12.59 6.36 0.20
CA THR A 43 -13.68 5.78 0.98
C THR A 43 -13.17 4.82 2.05
N VAL A 44 -13.71 4.92 3.26
CA VAL A 44 -13.43 4.00 4.37
C VAL A 44 -14.37 2.79 4.40
N ARG A 45 -15.39 2.77 3.52
CA ARG A 45 -16.49 1.79 3.55
C ARG A 45 -16.02 0.34 3.46
N GLY A 46 -15.00 0.06 2.64
CA GLY A 46 -14.44 -1.28 2.52
C GLY A 46 -13.83 -1.76 3.84
N GLY A 47 -13.10 -0.88 4.52
CA GLY A 47 -12.50 -1.16 5.84
C GLY A 47 -13.55 -1.38 6.93
N ILE A 48 -14.58 -0.53 7.01
CA ILE A 48 -15.70 -0.68 7.95
C ILE A 48 -16.44 -2.00 7.67
N THR A 49 -16.78 -2.28 6.40
CA THR A 49 -17.41 -3.55 6.02
C THR A 49 -16.54 -4.75 6.40
N GLY A 50 -15.22 -4.67 6.20
CA GLY A 50 -14.30 -5.73 6.59
C GLY A 50 -14.25 -5.94 8.11
N LEU A 51 -14.29 -4.87 8.90
CA LEU A 51 -14.36 -4.93 10.36
C LEU A 51 -15.64 -5.64 10.82
N ASP A 52 -16.79 -5.28 10.25
CA ASP A 52 -18.09 -5.88 10.56
C ASP A 52 -18.15 -7.37 10.17
N LEU A 53 -17.44 -7.76 9.10
CA LEU A 53 -17.40 -9.14 8.61
C LEU A 53 -16.40 -10.03 9.34
N ASN A 54 -15.58 -9.48 10.24
CA ASN A 54 -14.54 -10.24 10.93
C ASN A 54 -14.95 -10.69 12.33
N PRO A 55 -15.44 -11.92 12.52
CA PRO A 55 -15.76 -12.46 13.85
C PRO A 55 -14.53 -13.02 14.58
N ASP A 56 -13.39 -13.17 13.90
CA ASP A 56 -12.23 -13.89 14.42
C ASP A 56 -11.47 -13.02 15.44
N PRO A 57 -11.32 -13.48 16.71
CA PRO A 57 -10.60 -12.75 17.74
C PRO A 57 -9.08 -12.64 17.47
N ASP A 58 -8.54 -13.57 16.67
CA ASP A 58 -7.11 -13.67 16.39
C ASP A 58 -6.70 -12.98 15.08
N PHE A 59 -7.60 -12.17 14.51
CA PHE A 59 -7.33 -11.43 13.29
C PHE A 59 -7.82 -9.99 13.39
N ILE A 60 -6.93 -9.01 13.09
CA ILE A 60 -7.28 -7.60 13.13
C ILE A 60 -7.63 -7.07 11.74
N VAL A 61 -8.70 -6.27 11.63
CA VAL A 61 -9.06 -5.49 10.44
C VAL A 61 -9.02 -4.01 10.81
N ILE A 62 -8.19 -3.24 10.10
CA ILE A 62 -8.04 -1.80 10.32
C ILE A 62 -8.78 -1.08 9.19
N PRO A 63 -9.83 -0.29 9.51
CA PRO A 63 -10.46 0.57 8.54
C PRO A 63 -9.52 1.71 8.13
N GLY A 64 -9.37 1.90 6.83
CA GLY A 64 -8.55 2.96 6.24
C GLY A 64 -9.14 3.48 4.94
N ALA A 65 -8.52 4.53 4.41
CA ALA A 65 -8.81 5.06 3.09
C ALA A 65 -7.58 5.75 2.52
N GLU A 66 -7.40 5.69 1.20
CA GLU A 66 -6.31 6.34 0.49
C GLU A 66 -6.82 7.59 -0.24
N TYR A 67 -6.23 8.74 0.08
CA TYR A 67 -6.60 10.04 -0.47
C TYR A 67 -5.50 10.60 -1.37
N SER A 68 -5.88 11.11 -2.55
CA SER A 68 -4.93 11.80 -3.44
C SER A 68 -4.70 13.23 -2.99
N THR A 69 -3.43 13.60 -2.79
CA THR A 69 -3.01 14.97 -2.44
C THR A 69 -1.99 15.52 -3.45
N GLU A 70 -1.64 16.79 -3.35
CA GLU A 70 -0.60 17.41 -4.18
C GLU A 70 0.80 16.79 -3.96
N TYR A 71 1.03 16.19 -2.78
CA TYR A 71 2.30 15.53 -2.47
C TYR A 71 2.27 14.01 -2.68
N GLY A 72 1.20 13.47 -3.24
CA GLY A 72 1.00 12.04 -3.48
C GLY A 72 -0.18 11.50 -2.70
N HIS A 73 -0.21 10.20 -2.51
CA HIS A 73 -1.30 9.58 -1.77
C HIS A 73 -1.00 9.54 -0.27
N VAL A 74 -2.03 9.79 0.53
CA VAL A 74 -2.00 9.64 1.99
C VAL A 74 -3.02 8.59 2.37
N VAL A 75 -2.56 7.53 3.02
CA VAL A 75 -3.42 6.51 3.62
C VAL A 75 -3.72 6.93 5.06
N GLY A 76 -5.00 7.10 5.37
CA GLY A 76 -5.48 7.20 6.72
C GLY A 76 -5.77 5.82 7.27
N LEU A 77 -5.18 5.45 8.39
CA LEU A 77 -5.47 4.21 9.11
C LEU A 77 -6.31 4.50 10.36
N PHE A 78 -7.11 3.52 10.82
CA PHE A 78 -7.98 3.61 12.00
C PHE A 78 -9.06 4.67 11.86
N LEU A 79 -9.63 4.82 10.68
CA LEU A 79 -10.71 5.75 10.40
C LEU A 79 -12.05 5.17 10.81
N SER A 80 -12.94 6.02 11.33
CA SER A 80 -14.32 5.65 11.71
C SER A 80 -15.37 6.19 10.74
N GLU A 81 -15.02 7.21 9.95
CA GLU A 81 -15.94 7.88 9.03
C GLU A 81 -15.22 8.41 7.78
N GLU A 82 -16.01 8.74 6.77
CA GLU A 82 -15.52 9.32 5.53
C GLU A 82 -14.92 10.70 5.75
N ILE A 83 -13.76 10.96 5.17
CA ILE A 83 -13.29 12.34 4.96
C ILE A 83 -14.07 12.90 3.78
N ASP A 84 -14.77 14.02 3.97
CA ASP A 84 -15.57 14.62 2.91
C ASP A 84 -14.69 15.14 1.77
N VAL A 85 -14.79 14.48 0.63
CA VAL A 85 -14.11 14.86 -0.61
C VAL A 85 -15.04 15.59 -1.58
N LYS A 86 -16.30 15.85 -1.17
CA LYS A 86 -17.32 16.50 -2.00
C LYS A 86 -16.98 17.97 -2.21
N GLY A 87 -17.32 18.47 -3.41
CA GLY A 87 -17.08 19.87 -3.78
C GLY A 87 -15.69 20.18 -4.33
N ARG A 88 -14.74 19.23 -4.29
CA ARG A 88 -13.42 19.40 -4.90
C ARG A 88 -13.38 18.77 -6.29
N LYS A 89 -13.10 19.59 -7.31
CA LYS A 89 -12.98 19.12 -8.70
C LYS A 89 -11.66 18.36 -8.88
N PRO A 90 -11.65 17.24 -9.65
CA PRO A 90 -10.41 16.59 -10.04
C PRO A 90 -9.49 17.61 -10.74
N GLN A 91 -8.19 17.61 -10.36
CA GLN A 91 -7.19 18.41 -11.04
C GLN A 91 -6.52 17.57 -12.12
N GLY A 92 -6.41 18.14 -13.33
CA GLY A 92 -5.76 17.49 -14.48
C GLY A 92 -6.51 16.26 -15.01
N HIS A 93 -5.78 15.27 -15.48
CA HIS A 93 -6.33 14.00 -16.02
C HIS A 93 -6.68 12.97 -14.94
N THR A 94 -6.52 13.29 -13.66
CA THR A 94 -6.88 12.41 -12.56
C THR A 94 -8.38 12.39 -12.38
N LEU A 95 -8.98 11.21 -12.32
CA LEU A 95 -10.43 11.03 -12.13
C LEU A 95 -10.83 11.09 -10.64
N SER A 96 -9.87 11.27 -9.74
CA SER A 96 -10.07 11.46 -8.31
C SER A 96 -9.77 12.91 -7.93
N PRO A 97 -10.53 13.51 -7.01
CA PRO A 97 -10.21 14.86 -6.53
C PRO A 97 -8.84 14.83 -5.86
N THR A 98 -8.00 15.82 -6.16
CA THR A 98 -6.78 16.08 -5.39
C THR A 98 -7.14 17.00 -4.25
N LEU A 99 -6.94 16.57 -3.02
CA LEU A 99 -7.23 17.31 -1.80
C LEU A 99 -5.96 18.02 -1.31
N PRO A 100 -6.06 19.16 -0.61
CA PRO A 100 -4.93 19.72 0.09
C PRO A 100 -4.40 18.72 1.11
N PHE A 101 -3.07 18.53 1.11
CA PHE A 101 -2.39 17.58 2.00
C PHE A 101 -2.71 17.85 3.48
N GLU A 102 -2.62 19.12 3.90
CA GLU A 102 -2.89 19.50 5.29
C GLU A 102 -4.33 19.19 5.72
N ASP A 103 -5.33 19.43 4.83
CA ASP A 103 -6.73 19.12 5.12
C ASP A 103 -6.93 17.62 5.35
N VAL A 104 -6.29 16.78 4.51
CA VAL A 104 -6.38 15.32 4.62
C VAL A 104 -5.72 14.84 5.92
N VAL A 105 -4.50 15.27 6.22
CA VAL A 105 -3.78 14.87 7.43
C VAL A 105 -4.52 15.31 8.68
N ASN A 106 -5.00 16.56 8.72
CA ASN A 106 -5.79 17.07 9.84
C ASN A 106 -7.10 16.29 10.05
N ALA A 107 -7.78 15.92 8.96
CA ALA A 107 -9.03 15.15 9.05
C ALA A 107 -8.78 13.70 9.52
N ILE A 108 -7.65 13.09 9.14
CA ILE A 108 -7.21 11.80 9.68
C ILE A 108 -6.93 11.91 11.18
N HIS A 109 -6.16 12.91 11.60
CA HIS A 109 -5.81 13.15 13.00
C HIS A 109 -7.03 13.48 13.86
N ALA A 110 -8.02 14.22 13.32
CA ALA A 110 -9.26 14.55 14.03
C ALA A 110 -10.07 13.29 14.42
N GLN A 111 -9.95 12.20 13.64
CA GLN A 111 -10.52 10.89 13.98
C GLN A 111 -9.61 10.04 14.89
N GLY A 112 -8.46 10.59 15.31
CA GLY A 112 -7.42 9.84 16.02
C GLY A 112 -6.74 8.80 15.14
N GLY A 113 -6.81 8.90 13.81
CA GLY A 113 -6.13 8.05 12.85
C GLY A 113 -4.63 8.29 12.74
N ILE A 114 -3.95 7.48 11.95
CA ILE A 114 -2.54 7.62 11.56
C ILE A 114 -2.48 8.01 10.09
N ALA A 115 -1.77 9.09 9.76
CA ALA A 115 -1.54 9.53 8.40
C ALA A 115 -0.24 8.91 7.86
N VAL A 116 -0.34 8.08 6.82
CA VAL A 116 0.78 7.39 6.19
C VAL A 116 0.98 7.92 4.77
N LEU A 117 2.18 8.40 4.44
CA LEU A 117 2.51 8.78 3.07
C LEU A 117 2.76 7.53 2.24
N ALA A 118 1.81 7.20 1.34
CA ALA A 118 1.82 5.98 0.55
C ALA A 118 2.75 6.11 -0.67
N HIS A 119 3.54 5.06 -0.96
CA HIS A 119 4.44 4.93 -2.12
C HIS A 119 5.00 6.26 -2.68
N PRO A 120 5.63 7.11 -1.84
CA PRO A 120 5.86 8.55 -2.07
C PRO A 120 6.73 8.85 -3.30
N PHE A 121 7.60 7.92 -3.67
CA PHE A 121 8.54 8.07 -4.78
C PHE A 121 8.19 7.24 -6.01
N GLN A 122 6.94 6.78 -6.14
CA GLN A 122 6.48 6.02 -7.30
C GLN A 122 6.45 6.86 -8.60
N SER A 123 6.30 8.17 -8.49
CA SER A 123 6.18 9.10 -9.63
C SER A 123 7.07 10.35 -9.51
N ARG A 124 7.97 10.40 -8.54
CA ARG A 124 8.86 11.54 -8.27
C ARG A 124 10.10 11.08 -7.50
N GLU A 125 11.13 11.90 -7.46
CA GLU A 125 12.37 11.63 -6.71
C GLU A 125 12.55 12.53 -5.49
N TRP A 126 11.65 13.52 -5.31
CA TRP A 126 11.76 14.52 -4.27
C TRP A 126 10.39 14.91 -3.71
N LEU A 127 10.37 15.25 -2.42
CA LEU A 127 9.24 15.80 -1.68
C LEU A 127 9.72 16.93 -0.78
N PRO A 128 8.89 17.96 -0.53
CA PRO A 128 9.28 19.05 0.37
C PRO A 128 9.35 18.56 1.82
N ALA A 129 10.34 19.06 2.56
CA ALA A 129 10.63 18.62 3.93
C ALA A 129 9.45 18.80 4.90
N HIS A 130 8.60 19.82 4.68
CA HIS A 130 7.46 20.08 5.57
C HIS A 130 6.42 18.95 5.60
N VAL A 131 6.38 18.06 4.58
CA VAL A 131 5.54 16.85 4.60
C VAL A 131 5.91 15.94 5.78
N PHE A 132 7.17 15.95 6.21
CA PHE A 132 7.74 15.08 7.22
C PHE A 132 7.98 15.76 8.57
N ASN A 133 8.25 17.07 8.57
CA ASN A 133 8.63 17.83 9.77
C ASN A 133 7.90 19.16 9.93
N GLY A 134 6.87 19.44 9.13
CA GLY A 134 6.01 20.61 9.24
C GLY A 134 5.10 20.59 10.47
N ALA A 135 4.32 21.65 10.64
CA ALA A 135 3.29 21.73 11.68
C ALA A 135 2.19 20.69 11.45
N VAL A 136 1.82 20.45 10.20
CA VAL A 136 0.98 19.34 9.75
C VAL A 136 1.85 18.41 8.94
N LYS A 137 2.01 17.18 9.40
CA LYS A 137 2.91 16.19 8.83
C LYS A 137 2.34 14.79 8.91
N VAL A 138 2.87 13.87 8.11
CA VAL A 138 2.55 12.44 8.22
C VAL A 138 3.19 11.81 9.46
N ASP A 139 2.55 10.77 9.97
CA ASP A 139 3.05 10.01 11.12
C ASP A 139 3.98 8.88 10.71
N ALA A 140 3.82 8.37 9.49
CA ALA A 140 4.60 7.27 8.93
C ALA A 140 4.72 7.40 7.41
N ILE A 141 5.59 6.60 6.83
CA ILE A 141 5.80 6.50 5.38
C ILE A 141 5.75 5.03 4.95
N GLU A 142 5.23 4.72 3.77
CA GLU A 142 5.46 3.41 3.18
C GLU A 142 6.91 3.28 2.74
N GLY A 143 7.74 2.68 3.59
CA GLY A 143 9.13 2.35 3.29
C GLY A 143 9.26 1.23 2.27
N PHE A 144 8.28 0.34 2.22
CA PHE A 144 8.18 -0.71 1.20
C PHE A 144 6.73 -0.89 0.72
N ASN A 145 6.48 -0.53 -0.53
CA ASN A 145 5.23 -0.83 -1.24
C ASN A 145 5.51 -1.83 -2.36
N SER A 146 4.71 -2.91 -2.46
CA SER A 146 4.98 -3.98 -3.42
C SER A 146 4.79 -3.57 -4.88
N ARG A 147 4.00 -2.54 -5.15
CA ARG A 147 3.75 -1.98 -6.48
C ARG A 147 4.66 -0.81 -6.85
N ALA A 148 5.37 -0.22 -5.87
CA ALA A 148 6.34 0.83 -6.12
C ALA A 148 7.54 0.32 -6.94
N GLY A 149 8.31 1.20 -7.54
CA GLY A 149 9.44 0.83 -8.38
C GLY A 149 9.03 0.65 -9.85
N THR A 150 8.52 1.72 -10.44
CA THR A 150 8.21 1.79 -11.88
C THR A 150 9.50 1.78 -12.71
N ARG A 151 9.38 1.66 -14.06
CA ARG A 151 10.55 1.75 -14.94
C ARG A 151 11.23 3.12 -14.85
N ALA A 152 10.44 4.18 -14.64
CA ALA A 152 10.96 5.55 -14.50
C ALA A 152 11.57 5.78 -13.10
N TYR A 153 11.01 5.15 -12.07
CA TYR A 153 11.41 5.33 -10.66
C TYR A 153 11.72 3.97 -10.00
N PRO A 154 12.79 3.28 -10.43
CA PRO A 154 13.09 1.92 -9.96
C PRO A 154 13.48 1.86 -8.48
N ASN A 155 13.98 2.95 -7.92
CA ASN A 155 14.50 3.06 -6.56
C ASN A 155 13.48 3.61 -5.55
N ALA A 156 12.18 3.64 -5.89
CA ALA A 156 11.15 4.27 -5.07
C ALA A 156 11.17 3.80 -3.59
N ASN A 157 11.21 2.48 -3.35
CA ASN A 157 11.28 1.93 -1.99
C ASN A 157 12.58 2.30 -1.26
N SER A 158 13.72 2.30 -1.95
CA SER A 158 15.00 2.70 -1.35
C SER A 158 15.01 4.19 -0.95
N LEU A 159 14.39 5.04 -1.77
CA LEU A 159 14.23 6.47 -1.44
C LEU A 159 13.29 6.65 -0.24
N ALA A 160 12.19 5.91 -0.18
CA ALA A 160 11.25 5.96 0.93
C ALA A 160 11.89 5.50 2.25
N SER A 161 12.64 4.40 2.23
CA SER A 161 13.37 3.90 3.40
C SER A 161 14.44 4.89 3.89
N ARG A 162 15.18 5.55 2.98
CA ARG A 162 16.14 6.60 3.34
C ARG A 162 15.44 7.81 3.97
N CYS A 163 14.33 8.24 3.37
CA CYS A 163 13.52 9.35 3.88
C CYS A 163 13.00 9.06 5.30
N SER A 164 12.49 7.83 5.55
CA SER A 164 12.12 7.39 6.90
C SER A 164 13.27 7.56 7.90
N SER A 165 14.46 7.10 7.55
CA SER A 165 15.65 7.22 8.42
C SER A 165 16.09 8.66 8.62
N GLU A 166 16.04 9.49 7.57
CA GLU A 166 16.45 10.90 7.61
C GLU A 166 15.55 11.74 8.54
N TYR A 167 14.24 11.52 8.48
CA TYR A 167 13.27 12.28 9.27
C TYR A 167 12.86 11.59 10.58
N GLY A 168 13.36 10.38 10.85
CA GLY A 168 13.05 9.62 12.06
C GLY A 168 11.57 9.22 12.16
N ILE A 169 10.90 8.96 11.03
CA ILE A 169 9.50 8.54 10.98
C ILE A 169 9.39 7.04 10.69
N PRO A 170 8.39 6.33 11.26
CA PRO A 170 8.20 4.90 11.04
C PRO A 170 8.05 4.53 9.57
N ALA A 171 8.73 3.44 9.14
CA ALA A 171 8.59 2.85 7.82
C ALA A 171 7.63 1.67 7.86
N LEU A 172 6.54 1.73 7.12
CA LEU A 172 5.54 0.67 7.00
C LEU A 172 5.67 -0.08 5.68
N GLY A 173 5.23 -1.34 5.66
CA GLY A 173 5.09 -2.15 4.46
C GLY A 173 3.63 -2.36 4.09
N GLY A 174 3.28 -2.18 2.83
CA GLY A 174 1.96 -2.44 2.29
C GLY A 174 2.02 -3.06 0.90
N SER A 175 1.09 -3.98 0.60
CA SER A 175 1.07 -4.63 -0.71
C SER A 175 0.51 -3.72 -1.81
N ASP A 176 -0.33 -2.77 -1.45
CA ASP A 176 -1.12 -1.97 -2.40
C ASP A 176 -1.93 -2.89 -3.33
N ALA A 177 -2.44 -3.99 -2.73
CA ALA A 177 -3.10 -5.05 -3.47
C ALA A 177 -4.44 -4.60 -4.04
N HIS A 178 -4.61 -4.78 -5.35
CA HIS A 178 -5.88 -4.59 -6.06
C HIS A 178 -6.43 -5.91 -6.60
N LEU A 179 -5.61 -6.94 -6.58
CA LEU A 179 -5.90 -8.29 -7.07
C LEU A 179 -5.61 -9.30 -5.97
N SER A 180 -6.39 -10.36 -5.89
CA SER A 180 -6.33 -11.34 -4.79
C SER A 180 -4.94 -11.95 -4.56
N TRP A 181 -4.15 -12.13 -5.62
CA TRP A 181 -2.79 -12.70 -5.49
C TRP A 181 -1.71 -11.70 -5.03
N GLU A 182 -2.04 -10.41 -4.91
CA GLU A 182 -1.12 -9.38 -4.40
C GLU A 182 -1.17 -9.25 -2.87
N ILE A 183 -2.29 -9.60 -2.23
CA ILE A 183 -2.49 -9.50 -0.77
C ILE A 183 -1.34 -10.19 -0.03
N GLY A 184 -0.72 -9.50 0.93
CA GLY A 184 0.41 -10.00 1.71
C GLY A 184 1.74 -10.09 0.96
N ARG A 185 1.87 -9.52 -0.23
CA ARG A 185 3.17 -9.44 -0.91
C ARG A 185 4.14 -8.49 -0.24
N ALA A 186 3.64 -7.51 0.47
CA ALA A 186 4.36 -6.70 1.43
C ALA A 186 3.50 -6.52 2.67
N TYR A 187 4.14 -6.37 3.81
CA TYR A 187 3.49 -6.25 5.11
C TYR A 187 4.41 -5.55 6.11
N THR A 188 3.84 -5.10 7.20
CA THR A 188 4.53 -4.54 8.34
C THR A 188 4.53 -5.57 9.46
N ARG A 189 5.71 -5.93 9.96
CA ARG A 189 5.88 -6.67 11.21
C ARG A 189 5.87 -5.67 12.35
N ILE A 190 4.96 -5.85 13.30
CA ILE A 190 4.71 -4.93 14.42
C ILE A 190 5.03 -5.66 15.71
N ASP A 191 5.89 -5.06 16.55
CA ASP A 191 6.19 -5.57 17.88
C ASP A 191 5.28 -4.90 18.92
N LEU A 192 4.34 -5.67 19.47
CA LEU A 192 3.39 -5.22 20.48
C LEU A 192 4.00 -5.11 21.89
N GLY A 193 5.32 -5.30 22.01
CA GLY A 193 6.02 -5.21 23.29
C GLY A 193 5.78 -6.41 24.19
N GLY A 194 5.62 -6.15 25.51
CA GLY A 194 5.49 -7.18 26.55
C GLY A 194 4.20 -8.01 26.55
N VAL A 195 3.44 -8.00 25.45
CA VAL A 195 2.21 -8.78 25.29
C VAL A 195 2.57 -10.22 24.91
N SER A 196 2.01 -11.22 25.62
CA SER A 196 2.16 -12.64 25.29
C SER A 196 1.05 -13.11 24.35
N GLU A 197 1.34 -14.15 23.58
CA GLU A 197 0.34 -14.80 22.74
C GLU A 197 -0.78 -15.39 23.62
N GLY A 198 -2.02 -15.09 23.27
CA GLY A 198 -3.21 -15.50 24.05
C GLY A 198 -3.68 -14.51 25.13
N ASP A 199 -2.86 -13.49 25.48
CA ASP A 199 -3.27 -12.47 26.48
C ASP A 199 -4.15 -11.36 25.87
N VAL A 200 -4.24 -11.28 24.54
CA VAL A 200 -4.89 -10.18 23.83
C VAL A 200 -5.74 -10.71 22.66
N CYS A 201 -6.96 -10.19 22.58
CA CYS A 201 -7.80 -10.34 21.41
C CYS A 201 -7.28 -9.40 20.31
N LEU A 202 -6.69 -9.95 19.24
CA LEU A 202 -6.11 -9.13 18.15
C LEU A 202 -7.17 -8.25 17.48
N ARG A 203 -8.37 -8.76 17.29
CA ARG A 203 -9.48 -7.99 16.71
C ARG A 203 -9.72 -6.65 17.40
N ASP A 204 -9.55 -6.61 18.73
CA ASP A 204 -9.83 -5.43 19.55
C ASP A 204 -8.54 -4.63 19.90
N SER A 205 -7.39 -5.00 19.30
CA SER A 205 -6.06 -4.45 19.66
C SER A 205 -5.65 -3.21 18.85
N HIS A 206 -6.60 -2.46 18.26
CA HIS A 206 -6.30 -1.28 17.45
C HIS A 206 -5.41 -0.25 18.17
N SER A 207 -5.64 -0.02 19.47
CA SER A 207 -4.85 0.94 20.27
C SER A 207 -3.40 0.49 20.44
N LEU A 208 -3.17 -0.81 20.69
CA LEU A 208 -1.83 -1.38 20.84
C LEU A 208 -1.04 -1.32 19.51
N VAL A 209 -1.71 -1.66 18.41
CA VAL A 209 -1.11 -1.59 17.07
C VAL A 209 -0.76 -0.15 16.71
N LYS A 210 -1.67 0.81 16.98
CA LYS A 210 -1.43 2.23 16.75
C LYS A 210 -0.24 2.73 17.55
N GLU A 211 -0.19 2.43 18.86
CA GLU A 211 0.92 2.81 19.73
C GLU A 211 2.25 2.24 19.22
N ALA A 212 2.27 0.96 18.83
CA ALA A 212 3.48 0.32 18.32
C ALA A 212 3.98 0.97 17.01
N ILE A 213 3.07 1.33 16.10
CA ILE A 213 3.41 2.07 14.86
C ILE A 213 4.02 3.42 15.19
N LEU A 214 3.35 4.23 16.04
CA LEU A 214 3.82 5.58 16.40
C LEU A 214 5.13 5.54 17.20
N ALA A 215 5.37 4.49 17.97
CA ALA A 215 6.63 4.26 18.69
C ALA A 215 7.76 3.73 17.78
N GLY A 216 7.51 3.49 16.48
CA GLY A 216 8.49 2.96 15.55
C GLY A 216 8.86 1.50 15.79
N ARG A 217 8.04 0.73 16.54
CA ARG A 217 8.24 -0.71 16.76
C ARG A 217 7.76 -1.53 15.57
N VAL A 218 8.26 -1.19 14.39
CA VAL A 218 7.82 -1.73 13.10
C VAL A 218 8.99 -2.08 12.19
N GLU A 219 8.79 -3.09 11.35
CA GLU A 219 9.73 -3.51 10.31
C GLU A 219 8.94 -3.82 9.03
N CYS A 220 9.31 -3.22 7.90
CA CYS A 220 8.68 -3.52 6.63
C CYS A 220 9.34 -4.73 5.97
N ALA A 221 8.52 -5.62 5.40
CA ALA A 221 8.97 -6.82 4.69
C ALA A 221 8.13 -7.04 3.43
N GLY A 222 8.68 -7.76 2.47
CA GLY A 222 7.92 -8.11 1.28
C GLY A 222 8.72 -8.32 0.01
N LYS A 223 7.97 -8.46 -1.09
CA LYS A 223 8.51 -8.66 -2.45
C LYS A 223 7.73 -7.77 -3.41
N GLN A 224 8.44 -7.20 -4.37
CA GLN A 224 7.80 -6.41 -5.43
C GLN A 224 6.84 -7.26 -6.27
N THR A 225 5.74 -6.65 -6.64
CA THR A 225 4.76 -7.21 -7.55
C THR A 225 5.22 -7.01 -9.00
N HIS A 226 4.84 -7.95 -9.87
CA HIS A 226 5.19 -7.86 -11.28
C HIS A 226 4.46 -6.70 -11.96
N ARG A 227 5.16 -5.92 -12.79
CA ARG A 227 4.64 -4.68 -13.43
C ARG A 227 3.38 -4.88 -14.29
N ALA A 228 3.12 -6.11 -14.74
CA ALA A 228 1.92 -6.44 -15.52
C ALA A 228 0.61 -6.29 -14.73
N VAL A 229 0.65 -6.16 -13.39
CA VAL A 229 -0.55 -5.93 -12.58
C VAL A 229 -1.15 -4.54 -12.80
N VAL A 230 -0.32 -3.53 -13.12
CA VAL A 230 -0.80 -2.15 -13.33
C VAL A 230 -1.79 -2.07 -14.51
N PRO A 231 -1.47 -2.52 -15.74
CA PRO A 231 -2.47 -2.53 -16.80
C PRO A 231 -3.68 -3.43 -16.52
N LEU A 232 -3.54 -4.48 -15.71
CA LEU A 232 -4.67 -5.31 -15.26
C LEU A 232 -5.63 -4.52 -14.36
N THR A 233 -5.13 -3.78 -13.39
CA THR A 233 -5.99 -2.94 -12.53
C THR A 233 -6.62 -1.78 -13.30
N GLU A 234 -5.94 -1.23 -14.31
CA GLU A 234 -6.54 -0.24 -15.21
C GLU A 234 -7.68 -0.85 -16.07
N LEU A 235 -7.59 -2.13 -16.44
CA LEU A 235 -8.71 -2.84 -17.09
C LEU A 235 -9.90 -3.00 -16.13
N VAL A 236 -9.68 -3.38 -14.88
CA VAL A 236 -10.72 -3.45 -13.84
C VAL A 236 -11.38 -2.07 -13.67
N LYS A 237 -10.58 -1.02 -13.58
CA LYS A 237 -11.05 0.36 -13.46
C LYS A 237 -11.88 0.78 -14.68
N ALA A 238 -11.43 0.47 -15.89
CA ALA A 238 -12.17 0.75 -17.12
C ALA A 238 -13.51 -0.01 -17.16
N TYR A 239 -13.54 -1.25 -16.69
CA TYR A 239 -14.75 -2.04 -16.57
C TYR A 239 -15.74 -1.45 -15.57
N LYS A 240 -15.33 -1.17 -14.34
CA LYS A 240 -16.18 -0.60 -13.29
C LYS A 240 -16.72 0.80 -13.65
N ARG A 241 -15.91 1.61 -14.33
CA ARG A 241 -16.30 2.97 -14.80
C ARG A 241 -17.01 2.97 -16.14
N LYS A 242 -17.24 1.80 -16.75
CA LYS A 242 -17.89 1.65 -18.07
C LYS A 242 -17.16 2.41 -19.21
N THR A 243 -15.86 2.62 -19.07
CA THR A 243 -14.99 3.26 -20.08
C THR A 243 -14.36 2.23 -21.02
N TYR A 244 -15.19 1.37 -21.59
CA TYR A 244 -14.77 0.20 -22.37
C TYR A 244 -13.89 0.54 -23.58
N HIS A 245 -14.04 1.74 -24.16
CA HIS A 245 -13.21 2.22 -25.26
C HIS A 245 -11.72 2.34 -24.91
N ARG A 246 -11.35 2.38 -23.62
CA ARG A 246 -9.97 2.41 -23.14
C ARG A 246 -9.35 1.02 -22.96
N MET A 247 -10.16 -0.03 -22.91
CA MET A 247 -9.69 -1.40 -22.64
C MET A 247 -8.68 -1.91 -23.67
N PRO A 248 -8.85 -1.70 -25.00
CA PRO A 248 -7.84 -2.17 -25.97
C PRO A 248 -6.45 -1.61 -25.72
N TYR A 249 -6.33 -0.36 -25.28
CA TYR A 249 -5.06 0.26 -24.91
C TYR A 249 -4.40 -0.42 -23.71
N PHE A 250 -5.17 -0.76 -22.67
CA PHE A 250 -4.65 -1.45 -21.49
C PHE A 250 -4.31 -2.91 -21.76
N VAL A 251 -5.06 -3.58 -22.65
CA VAL A 251 -4.71 -4.93 -23.12
C VAL A 251 -3.37 -4.91 -23.86
N LEU A 252 -3.14 -3.93 -24.74
CA LEU A 252 -1.85 -3.78 -25.42
C LEU A 252 -0.72 -3.54 -24.42
N LYS A 253 -0.92 -2.65 -23.42
CA LYS A 253 0.06 -2.42 -22.35
C LYS A 253 0.37 -3.69 -21.55
N LEU A 254 -0.64 -4.51 -21.28
CA LEU A 254 -0.47 -5.79 -20.58
C LEU A 254 0.41 -6.74 -21.40
N ILE A 255 0.13 -6.88 -22.69
CA ILE A 255 0.93 -7.72 -23.61
C ILE A 255 2.38 -7.23 -23.62
N VAL A 256 2.62 -5.93 -23.79
CA VAL A 256 3.98 -5.34 -23.77
C VAL A 256 4.70 -5.59 -22.45
N ALA A 257 4.00 -5.46 -21.32
CA ALA A 257 4.58 -5.72 -19.99
C ALA A 257 4.96 -7.19 -19.80
N MET A 258 4.15 -8.11 -20.35
CA MET A 258 4.43 -9.56 -20.31
C MET A 258 5.61 -9.93 -21.22
N LEU A 259 5.65 -9.42 -22.45
CA LEU A 259 6.74 -9.68 -23.38
C LEU A 259 8.07 -9.10 -22.90
N GLY A 260 8.06 -7.88 -22.34
CA GLY A 260 9.24 -7.26 -21.76
C GLY A 260 9.83 -8.08 -20.60
N SER A 261 8.99 -8.75 -19.81
CA SER A 261 9.45 -9.62 -18.72
C SER A 261 10.07 -10.94 -19.22
N VAL A 262 9.59 -11.46 -20.35
CA VAL A 262 10.17 -12.64 -21.00
C VAL A 262 11.55 -12.30 -21.58
N GLY A 263 11.70 -11.15 -22.24
CA GLY A 263 12.99 -10.67 -22.75
C GLY A 263 14.04 -10.55 -21.65
N LEU A 264 13.71 -9.89 -20.52
CA LEU A 264 14.60 -9.75 -19.36
C LEU A 264 15.01 -11.11 -18.74
N ARG A 265 14.09 -12.07 -18.69
CA ARG A 265 14.42 -13.43 -18.18
C ARG A 265 15.40 -14.14 -19.10
N ILE A 266 15.24 -14.01 -20.42
CA ILE A 266 16.15 -14.60 -21.41
C ILE A 266 17.55 -13.95 -21.29
N GLU A 267 17.62 -12.62 -21.20
CA GLU A 267 18.90 -11.93 -21.04
C GLU A 267 19.61 -12.30 -19.74
N ASN A 268 18.90 -12.37 -18.61
CA ASN A 268 19.46 -12.79 -17.34
C ASN A 268 19.96 -14.23 -17.38
N ALA A 269 19.19 -15.15 -17.95
CA ALA A 269 19.60 -16.54 -18.12
C ALA A 269 20.84 -16.66 -19.04
N GLN A 270 20.95 -15.82 -20.06
CA GLN A 270 22.14 -15.77 -20.93
C GLN A 270 23.35 -15.21 -20.19
N ARG A 271 23.20 -14.17 -19.36
CA ARG A 271 24.27 -13.62 -18.52
C ARG A 271 24.75 -14.63 -17.46
N GLU A 272 23.83 -15.33 -16.81
CA GLU A 272 24.18 -16.40 -15.85
C GLU A 272 24.97 -17.53 -16.51
N ARG A 273 24.55 -17.96 -17.72
CA ARG A 273 25.28 -18.96 -18.52
C ARG A 273 26.65 -18.47 -18.98
N ALA A 274 26.79 -17.20 -19.33
CA ALA A 274 28.06 -16.59 -19.71
C ALA A 274 29.02 -16.49 -18.50
N ASN A 275 28.52 -16.07 -17.34
CA ASN A 275 29.31 -16.00 -16.10
C ASN A 275 29.71 -17.40 -15.59
N ALA A 276 28.85 -18.40 -15.76
CA ALA A 276 29.18 -19.79 -15.43
C ALA A 276 30.28 -20.39 -16.32
N LYS A 277 30.41 -19.91 -17.59
CA LYS A 277 31.46 -20.32 -18.52
C LYS A 277 32.80 -19.59 -18.29
N ASN A 278 32.75 -18.36 -17.76
CA ASN A 278 33.91 -17.54 -17.44
C ASN A 278 33.78 -17.00 -16.01
N PRO A 279 34.10 -17.79 -14.97
CA PRO A 279 34.07 -17.29 -13.60
C PRO A 279 35.09 -16.18 -13.44
N PRO A 280 34.77 -15.06 -12.70
CA PRO A 280 35.72 -13.99 -12.44
C PRO A 280 36.96 -14.59 -11.75
N GLN A 281 38.15 -14.33 -12.30
CA GLN A 281 39.41 -14.69 -11.67
C GLN A 281 39.48 -13.91 -10.35
N GLN A 282 39.57 -14.65 -9.25
CA GLN A 282 39.82 -14.05 -7.93
C GLN A 282 41.22 -13.43 -7.97
N GLN A 283 41.29 -12.12 -7.87
CA GLN A 283 42.52 -11.36 -7.57
C GLN A 283 42.65 -11.18 -6.07
#